data_41da3a20946434b42b5e289e30ea0ee4
#
_entry.id   41da3a20946434b42b5e289e30ea0ee4
#
_cell.length_a   1.000
_cell.length_b   1.000
_cell.length_c   1.000
_cell.angle_alpha   90.00
_cell.angle_beta   90.00
_cell.angle_gamma   90.00
#
_symmetry.space_group_name_H-M   'P 1'
#
loop_
_entity.id
_entity.type
_entity.pdbx_description
1 polymer ?
#
loop_
_entity_poly.entity_id
_entity_poly.type
_entity_poly.pdbx_seq_one_letter_code
_entity_poly.pdbx_strand_id
1 'polypeptide(L)'
;MQKGQTNMDHEKMTATIDEIVARHSDRKPIVAILQDIQEEYRYLPKEALVYLAAKINVSLAKIYSVATFYENFSLEPKGKYVIKICDGTACHVRKSIPILNALRNSLNLSNDKKTTDDGLFTVETVSCLGACGLAPVMTVNDKVYPAMTPESAT
;
A
#
# COMPACT_ATOMS: atom_id res chain seq x y z
N MET A 1 9.40 -30.26 2.91
CA MET A 1 8.72 -30.05 1.61
C MET A 1 8.44 -28.59 1.26
N GLN A 2 9.18 -27.62 1.80
CA GLN A 2 8.96 -26.17 1.55
C GLN A 2 9.95 -25.52 0.57
N LYS A 3 10.98 -26.22 0.10
CA LYS A 3 12.01 -25.67 -0.81
C LYS A 3 11.61 -25.55 -2.28
N GLY A 4 10.60 -26.29 -2.73
CA GLY A 4 10.18 -26.26 -4.15
C GLY A 4 9.22 -25.10 -4.49
N GLN A 5 8.40 -24.69 -3.54
CA GLN A 5 7.41 -23.61 -3.72
C GLN A 5 8.11 -22.23 -3.74
N THR A 6 9.10 -22.04 -2.88
CA THR A 6 9.89 -20.79 -2.80
C THR A 6 10.69 -20.50 -4.08
N ASN A 7 11.13 -21.54 -4.81
CA ASN A 7 11.92 -21.37 -6.03
C ASN A 7 11.02 -20.98 -7.22
N MET A 8 9.83 -21.56 -7.32
CA MET A 8 8.82 -21.23 -8.35
C MET A 8 8.27 -19.82 -8.20
N ASP A 9 8.07 -19.36 -6.95
CA ASP A 9 7.61 -18.00 -6.66
C ASP A 9 8.70 -16.97 -6.99
N HIS A 10 9.97 -17.31 -6.78
CA HIS A 10 11.10 -16.44 -7.11
C HIS A 10 11.29 -16.32 -8.62
N GLU A 11 11.21 -17.41 -9.39
CA GLU A 11 11.29 -17.39 -10.85
C GLU A 11 10.16 -16.60 -11.49
N LYS A 12 8.94 -16.74 -10.99
CA LYS A 12 7.79 -15.94 -11.40
C LYS A 12 8.02 -14.45 -11.14
N MET A 13 8.49 -14.11 -9.94
CA MET A 13 8.74 -12.73 -9.55
C MET A 13 9.81 -12.08 -10.45
N THR A 14 10.91 -12.77 -10.72
CA THR A 14 11.98 -12.26 -11.60
C THR A 14 11.49 -12.05 -13.03
N ALA A 15 10.70 -12.98 -13.58
CA ALA A 15 10.12 -12.84 -14.90
C ALA A 15 9.18 -11.63 -15.00
N THR A 16 8.30 -11.45 -14.00
CA THR A 16 7.40 -10.29 -13.92
C THR A 16 8.16 -8.97 -13.87
N ILE A 17 9.23 -8.89 -13.06
CA ILE A 17 10.06 -7.68 -12.98
C ILE A 17 10.79 -7.42 -14.30
N ASP A 18 11.24 -8.47 -14.99
CA ASP A 18 11.88 -8.36 -16.29
C ASP A 18 10.93 -7.78 -17.34
N GLU A 19 9.67 -8.21 -17.36
CA GLU A 19 8.63 -7.66 -18.23
C GLU A 19 8.33 -6.19 -17.90
N ILE A 20 8.24 -5.85 -16.60
CA ILE A 20 8.02 -4.47 -16.15
C ILE A 20 9.18 -3.58 -16.61
N VAL A 21 10.43 -4.00 -16.36
CA VAL A 21 11.61 -3.24 -16.77
C VAL A 21 11.68 -3.09 -18.30
N ALA A 22 11.31 -4.13 -19.06
CA ALA A 22 11.27 -4.08 -20.51
C ALA A 22 10.28 -3.04 -21.06
N ARG A 23 9.12 -2.87 -20.41
CA ARG A 23 8.15 -1.83 -20.75
C ARG A 23 8.71 -0.41 -20.58
N HIS A 24 9.67 -0.22 -19.68
CA HIS A 24 10.30 1.06 -19.37
C HIS A 24 11.74 1.17 -19.91
N SER A 25 12.07 0.48 -21.01
CA SER A 25 13.44 0.29 -21.54
C SER A 25 14.21 1.58 -21.82
N ASP A 26 13.53 2.66 -22.27
CA ASP A 26 14.20 3.85 -22.79
C ASP A 26 14.84 4.74 -21.71
N ARG A 27 14.27 4.84 -20.52
CA ARG A 27 14.71 5.77 -19.45
C ARG A 27 14.86 5.15 -18.08
N LYS A 28 14.40 3.91 -17.88
CA LYS A 28 14.39 3.18 -16.60
C LYS A 28 13.91 4.06 -15.42
N PRO A 29 12.73 4.69 -15.51
CA PRO A 29 12.21 5.60 -14.48
C PRO A 29 11.86 4.79 -13.23
N ILE A 30 12.66 4.91 -12.18
CA ILE A 30 12.52 4.12 -10.95
C ILE A 30 11.10 4.22 -10.38
N VAL A 31 10.52 5.43 -10.34
CA VAL A 31 9.17 5.65 -9.79
C VAL A 31 8.12 4.86 -10.56
N ALA A 32 8.13 4.91 -11.90
CA ALA A 32 7.15 4.20 -12.71
C ALA A 32 7.31 2.67 -12.60
N ILE A 33 8.55 2.18 -12.55
CA ILE A 33 8.82 0.76 -12.34
C ILE A 33 8.32 0.30 -10.97
N LEU A 34 8.54 1.08 -9.92
CA LEU A 34 8.04 0.77 -8.58
C LEU A 34 6.51 0.83 -8.51
N GLN A 35 5.86 1.72 -9.26
CA GLN A 35 4.41 1.77 -9.38
C GLN A 35 3.85 0.48 -10.00
N ASP A 36 4.43 0.03 -11.11
CA ASP A 36 4.02 -1.22 -11.77
C ASP A 36 4.25 -2.45 -10.87
N ILE A 37 5.38 -2.50 -10.14
CA ILE A 37 5.64 -3.58 -9.16
C ILE A 37 4.60 -3.55 -8.05
N GLN A 38 4.27 -2.37 -7.53
CA GLN A 38 3.26 -2.24 -6.47
C GLN A 38 1.85 -2.57 -6.96
N GLU A 39 1.52 -2.27 -8.21
CA GLU A 39 0.24 -2.65 -8.81
C GLU A 39 0.11 -4.19 -8.88
N GLU A 40 1.15 -4.88 -9.28
CA GLU A 40 1.17 -6.34 -9.40
C GLU A 40 1.12 -7.05 -8.03
N TYR A 41 1.96 -6.62 -7.08
CA TYR A 41 2.09 -7.28 -5.76
C TYR A 41 1.28 -6.60 -4.66
N ARG A 42 0.69 -5.42 -4.92
CA ARG A 42 -0.02 -4.55 -3.96
C ARG A 42 0.87 -3.92 -2.88
N TYR A 43 2.16 -4.22 -2.89
CA TYR A 43 3.21 -3.63 -2.09
C TYR A 43 4.54 -3.84 -2.81
N LEU A 44 5.64 -3.36 -2.23
CA LEU A 44 6.99 -3.51 -2.77
C LEU A 44 7.75 -4.61 -2.00
N PRO A 45 7.76 -5.88 -2.49
CA PRO A 45 8.49 -6.97 -1.83
C PRO A 45 9.99 -6.68 -1.80
N LYS A 46 10.65 -6.96 -0.68
CA LYS A 46 12.10 -6.75 -0.51
C LYS A 46 12.91 -7.47 -1.59
N GLU A 47 12.57 -8.71 -1.87
CA GLU A 47 13.22 -9.55 -2.87
C GLU A 47 13.10 -8.93 -4.27
N ALA A 48 11.95 -8.36 -4.59
CA ALA A 48 11.71 -7.65 -5.85
C ALA A 48 12.58 -6.40 -5.97
N LEU A 49 12.73 -5.64 -4.89
CA LEU A 49 13.58 -4.44 -4.87
C LEU A 49 15.08 -4.78 -5.02
N VAL A 50 15.53 -5.86 -4.40
CA VAL A 50 16.91 -6.36 -4.53
C VAL A 50 17.18 -6.78 -5.97
N TYR A 51 16.28 -7.56 -6.57
CA TYR A 51 16.41 -7.98 -7.95
C TYR A 51 16.37 -6.80 -8.93
N LEU A 52 15.43 -5.88 -8.74
CA LEU A 52 15.32 -4.66 -9.54
C LEU A 52 16.61 -3.83 -9.51
N ALA A 53 17.18 -3.61 -8.32
CA ALA A 53 18.41 -2.84 -8.14
C ALA A 53 19.56 -3.40 -9.02
N ALA A 54 19.74 -4.72 -8.98
CA ALA A 54 20.74 -5.42 -9.80
C ALA A 54 20.40 -5.31 -11.31
N LYS A 55 19.13 -5.50 -11.68
CA LYS A 55 18.67 -5.51 -13.08
C LYS A 55 18.86 -4.17 -13.79
N ILE A 56 18.55 -3.06 -13.12
CA ILE A 56 18.70 -1.72 -13.72
C ILE A 56 20.03 -1.05 -13.40
N ASN A 57 20.92 -1.75 -12.67
CA ASN A 57 22.25 -1.28 -12.25
C ASN A 57 22.16 0.02 -11.42
N VAL A 58 21.31 0.02 -10.41
CA VAL A 58 21.14 1.13 -9.45
C VAL A 58 21.34 0.57 -8.05
N SER A 59 21.92 1.37 -7.15
CA SER A 59 22.12 0.92 -5.77
C SER A 59 20.79 0.65 -5.07
N LEU A 60 20.74 -0.39 -4.24
CA LEU A 60 19.57 -0.73 -3.44
C LEU A 60 19.13 0.44 -2.52
N ALA A 61 20.12 1.18 -1.99
CA ALA A 61 19.85 2.39 -1.19
C ALA A 61 19.06 3.45 -1.98
N LYS A 62 19.35 3.63 -3.27
CA LYS A 62 18.61 4.55 -4.13
C LYS A 62 17.18 4.07 -4.36
N ILE A 63 16.97 2.76 -4.57
CA ILE A 63 15.63 2.16 -4.71
C ILE A 63 14.81 2.40 -3.44
N TYR A 64 15.39 2.10 -2.25
CA TYR A 64 14.71 2.33 -0.97
C TYR A 64 14.45 3.82 -0.70
N SER A 65 15.38 4.72 -1.07
CA SER A 65 15.16 6.16 -0.90
C SER A 65 13.95 6.66 -1.69
N VAL A 66 13.70 6.10 -2.88
CA VAL A 66 12.51 6.42 -3.67
C VAL A 66 11.26 5.77 -3.06
N ALA A 67 11.35 4.48 -2.70
CA ALA A 67 10.23 3.73 -2.14
C ALA A 67 9.72 4.29 -0.81
N THR A 68 10.60 4.91 0.00
CA THR A 68 10.23 5.53 1.28
C THR A 68 9.89 7.02 1.19
N PHE A 69 10.27 7.68 0.10
CA PHE A 69 9.97 9.09 -0.12
C PHE A 69 8.50 9.32 -0.49
N TYR A 70 7.93 8.46 -1.32
CA TYR A 70 6.56 8.60 -1.78
C TYR A 70 5.60 7.83 -0.87
N GLU A 71 4.64 8.54 -0.28
CA GLU A 71 3.69 8.01 0.71
C GLU A 71 2.76 6.92 0.14
N ASN A 72 2.55 6.90 -1.18
CA ASN A 72 1.73 5.88 -1.83
C ASN A 72 2.42 4.51 -1.99
N PHE A 73 3.74 4.43 -1.80
CA PHE A 73 4.44 3.16 -1.77
C PHE A 73 4.33 2.47 -0.42
N SER A 74 4.20 1.15 -0.44
CA SER A 74 4.17 0.31 0.76
C SER A 74 5.23 -0.77 0.69
N LEU A 75 6.07 -0.85 1.72
CA LEU A 75 7.06 -1.92 1.89
C LEU A 75 6.50 -3.13 2.65
N GLU A 76 5.28 -3.00 3.19
CA GLU A 76 4.58 -4.04 3.93
C GLU A 76 3.41 -4.58 3.13
N PRO A 77 3.13 -5.90 3.22
CA PRO A 77 1.97 -6.50 2.57
C PRO A 77 0.68 -5.82 3.01
N LYS A 78 -0.19 -5.49 2.04
CA LYS A 78 -1.53 -4.98 2.32
C LYS A 78 -2.57 -6.09 2.29
N GLY A 79 -3.58 -5.97 3.13
CA GLY A 79 -4.71 -6.87 3.16
C GLY A 79 -5.55 -6.81 1.88
N LYS A 80 -6.46 -7.77 1.74
CA LYS A 80 -7.40 -7.83 0.62
C LYS A 80 -8.26 -6.56 0.51
N TYR A 81 -8.64 -6.00 1.66
CA TYR A 81 -9.41 -4.75 1.77
C TYR A 81 -8.54 -3.68 2.39
N VAL A 82 -8.24 -2.64 1.62
CA VAL A 82 -7.48 -1.49 2.10
C VAL A 82 -8.46 -0.37 2.43
N ILE A 83 -8.57 -0.06 3.72
CA ILE A 83 -9.41 1.01 4.26
C ILE A 83 -8.54 2.24 4.47
N LYS A 84 -8.84 3.31 3.75
CA LYS A 84 -8.15 4.60 3.91
C LYS A 84 -9.09 5.60 4.57
N ILE A 85 -8.69 6.16 5.69
CA ILE A 85 -9.45 7.18 6.41
C ILE A 85 -8.82 8.53 6.15
N CYS A 86 -9.61 9.45 5.63
CA CYS A 86 -9.17 10.82 5.42
C CYS A 86 -9.00 11.55 6.77
N ASP A 87 -7.80 12.10 6.99
CA ASP A 87 -7.50 12.94 8.15
C ASP A 87 -7.13 14.38 7.74
N GLY A 88 -7.57 14.81 6.56
CA GLY A 88 -7.50 16.22 6.15
C GLY A 88 -8.37 17.10 7.06
N THR A 89 -8.09 18.40 7.10
CA THR A 89 -8.71 19.36 8.03
C THR A 89 -10.24 19.22 8.13
N ALA A 90 -10.94 19.14 6.99
CA ALA A 90 -12.40 19.01 6.99
C ALA A 90 -12.90 17.72 7.65
N CYS A 91 -12.21 16.60 7.42
CA CYS A 91 -12.54 15.30 8.01
C CYS A 91 -12.14 15.24 9.48
N HIS A 92 -10.97 15.79 9.83
CA HIS A 92 -10.48 15.87 11.21
C HIS A 92 -11.45 16.65 12.11
N VAL A 93 -11.88 17.84 11.70
CA VAL A 93 -12.87 18.65 12.42
C VAL A 93 -14.21 17.92 12.56
N ARG A 94 -14.58 17.10 11.57
CA ARG A 94 -15.78 16.26 11.59
C ARG A 94 -15.55 14.88 12.19
N LYS A 95 -14.51 14.73 13.04
CA LYS A 95 -14.26 13.55 13.89
C LYS A 95 -13.84 12.28 13.13
N SER A 96 -12.89 12.39 12.16
CA SER A 96 -12.28 11.24 11.50
C SER A 96 -11.52 10.31 12.46
N ILE A 97 -10.89 10.87 13.51
CA ILE A 97 -10.13 10.07 14.50
C ILE A 97 -11.01 9.08 15.29
N PRO A 98 -12.20 9.45 15.81
CA PRO A 98 -13.14 8.48 16.39
C PRO A 98 -13.48 7.32 15.44
N ILE A 99 -13.63 7.57 14.13
CA ILE A 99 -13.91 6.53 13.12
C ILE A 99 -12.71 5.59 13.00
N LEU A 100 -11.50 6.13 12.90
CA LEU A 100 -10.26 5.36 12.87
C LEU A 100 -10.14 4.44 14.09
N ASN A 101 -10.37 4.99 15.28
CA ASN A 101 -10.27 4.23 16.53
C ASN A 101 -11.33 3.12 16.62
N ALA A 102 -12.55 3.38 16.19
CA ALA A 102 -13.62 2.37 16.15
C ALA A 102 -13.25 1.21 15.22
N LEU A 103 -12.74 1.50 14.00
CA LEU A 103 -12.27 0.49 13.06
C LEU A 103 -11.10 -0.32 13.61
N ARG A 104 -10.09 0.33 14.18
CA ARG A 104 -8.95 -0.36 14.77
C ARG A 104 -9.36 -1.29 15.90
N ASN A 105 -10.24 -0.84 16.77
CA ASN A 105 -10.77 -1.65 17.87
C ASN A 105 -11.57 -2.85 17.36
N SER A 106 -12.44 -2.64 16.37
CA SER A 106 -13.24 -3.71 15.75
C SER A 106 -12.38 -4.78 15.08
N LEU A 107 -11.26 -4.37 14.46
CA LEU A 107 -10.33 -5.24 13.76
C LEU A 107 -9.15 -5.74 14.64
N ASN A 108 -9.15 -5.44 15.94
CA ASN A 108 -8.07 -5.75 16.90
C ASN A 108 -6.68 -5.27 16.40
N LEU A 109 -6.62 -4.10 15.79
CA LEU A 109 -5.38 -3.48 15.31
C LEU A 109 -4.79 -2.53 16.35
N SER A 110 -3.51 -2.73 16.69
CA SER A 110 -2.74 -1.77 17.49
C SER A 110 -2.32 -0.55 16.65
N ASN A 111 -1.79 0.48 17.32
CA ASN A 111 -1.32 1.68 16.62
C ASN A 111 -0.16 1.40 15.64
N ASP A 112 0.67 0.41 15.94
CA ASP A 112 1.84 0.05 15.14
C ASP A 112 1.51 -0.97 14.04
N LYS A 113 0.33 -1.61 14.12
CA LYS A 113 -0.08 -2.65 13.19
C LYS A 113 -1.21 -2.16 12.29
N LYS A 114 -0.95 -2.10 10.99
CA LYS A 114 -1.90 -1.61 10.00
C LYS A 114 -2.76 -2.69 9.37
N THR A 115 -2.26 -3.93 9.35
CA THR A 115 -2.91 -5.07 8.66
C THR A 115 -3.29 -6.15 9.67
N THR A 116 -4.47 -6.75 9.54
CA THR A 116 -4.95 -7.86 10.37
C THR A 116 -4.12 -9.12 10.13
N ASP A 117 -4.04 -10.02 11.13
CA ASP A 117 -3.23 -11.25 11.07
C ASP A 117 -3.69 -12.21 9.97
N ASP A 118 -4.97 -12.18 9.63
CA ASP A 118 -5.56 -12.97 8.56
C ASP A 118 -5.28 -12.40 7.15
N GLY A 119 -4.61 -11.21 7.06
CA GLY A 119 -4.32 -10.53 5.81
C GLY A 119 -5.56 -10.01 5.07
N LEU A 120 -6.71 -9.90 5.74
CA LEU A 120 -7.94 -9.42 5.11
C LEU A 120 -8.02 -7.90 5.04
N PHE A 121 -7.71 -7.21 6.14
CA PHE A 121 -7.89 -5.77 6.23
C PHE A 121 -6.59 -5.04 6.50
N THR A 122 -6.41 -3.90 5.82
CA THR A 122 -5.39 -2.90 6.14
C THR A 122 -6.09 -1.58 6.41
N VAL A 123 -5.78 -0.94 7.54
CA VAL A 123 -6.32 0.38 7.91
C VAL A 123 -5.20 1.40 7.93
N GLU A 124 -5.31 2.41 7.09
CA GLU A 124 -4.34 3.50 6.98
C GLU A 124 -5.04 4.86 6.95
N THR A 125 -4.32 5.90 7.34
CA THR A 125 -4.77 7.28 7.22
C THR A 125 -4.15 7.93 6.00
N VAL A 126 -4.87 8.85 5.39
CA VAL A 126 -4.37 9.68 4.29
C VAL A 126 -4.61 11.15 4.60
N SER A 127 -3.69 12.02 4.16
CA SER A 127 -3.76 13.46 4.45
C SER A 127 -4.98 14.12 3.83
N CYS A 128 -5.41 13.70 2.62
CA CYS A 128 -6.66 14.16 2.00
C CYS A 128 -7.06 13.25 0.83
N LEU A 129 -8.34 12.87 0.78
CA LEU A 129 -8.94 12.11 -0.34
C LEU A 129 -9.52 13.01 -1.44
N GLY A 130 -9.48 14.35 -1.26
CA GLY A 130 -10.04 15.29 -2.23
C GLY A 130 -11.57 15.41 -2.22
N ALA A 131 -12.27 14.74 -1.29
CA ALA A 131 -13.74 14.70 -1.20
C ALA A 131 -14.28 15.48 0.02
N CYS A 132 -13.74 16.68 0.28
CA CYS A 132 -14.01 17.46 1.51
C CYS A 132 -15.50 17.79 1.73
N GLY A 133 -16.28 17.96 0.67
CA GLY A 133 -17.73 18.18 0.76
C GLY A 133 -18.52 17.00 1.33
N LEU A 134 -17.92 15.80 1.29
CA LEU A 134 -18.53 14.56 1.78
C LEU A 134 -17.99 14.14 3.16
N ALA A 135 -17.18 14.98 3.81
CA ALA A 135 -16.51 14.68 5.07
C ALA A 135 -17.48 14.33 6.22
N PRO A 136 -17.12 13.40 7.12
CA PRO A 136 -15.91 12.58 7.13
C PRO A 136 -15.97 11.46 6.08
N VAL A 137 -14.85 11.20 5.40
CA VAL A 137 -14.79 10.27 4.25
C VAL A 137 -13.78 9.17 4.53
N MET A 138 -14.15 7.95 4.14
CA MET A 138 -13.21 6.83 4.00
C MET A 138 -13.35 6.17 2.64
N THR A 139 -12.35 5.39 2.26
CA THR A 139 -12.44 4.49 1.09
C THR A 139 -12.16 3.06 1.49
N VAL A 140 -12.76 2.11 0.77
CA VAL A 140 -12.42 0.69 0.84
C VAL A 140 -12.12 0.25 -0.59
N ASN A 141 -10.87 -0.12 -0.87
CA ASN A 141 -10.40 -0.44 -2.23
C ASN A 141 -10.85 0.60 -3.26
N ASP A 142 -10.60 1.89 -2.94
CA ASP A 142 -10.92 3.08 -3.76
C ASP A 142 -12.41 3.43 -3.89
N LYS A 143 -13.33 2.59 -3.39
CA LYS A 143 -14.74 2.96 -3.28
C LYS A 143 -14.94 3.95 -2.13
N VAL A 144 -15.54 5.11 -2.44
CA VAL A 144 -15.74 6.21 -1.49
C VAL A 144 -16.99 5.98 -0.65
N TYR A 145 -16.86 6.17 0.67
CA TYR A 145 -17.94 6.13 1.65
C TYR A 145 -18.02 7.51 2.34
N PRO A 146 -19.07 8.29 2.07
CA PRO A 146 -19.23 9.64 2.61
C PRO A 146 -19.91 9.64 4.00
N ALA A 147 -19.81 10.77 4.68
CA ALA A 147 -20.52 11.07 5.94
C ALA A 147 -20.44 9.94 6.99
N MET A 148 -19.22 9.39 7.14
CA MET A 148 -18.99 8.25 8.01
C MET A 148 -19.14 8.60 9.49
N THR A 149 -19.63 7.63 10.26
CA THR A 149 -19.65 7.64 11.74
C THR A 149 -18.90 6.40 12.26
N PRO A 150 -18.48 6.39 13.55
CA PRO A 150 -17.89 5.19 14.15
C PRO A 150 -18.76 3.94 14.01
N GLU A 151 -20.08 4.09 14.15
CA GLU A 151 -21.06 3.00 14.05
C GLU A 151 -21.23 2.48 12.62
N SER A 152 -21.15 3.36 11.62
CA SER A 152 -21.31 2.97 10.22
C SER A 152 -20.02 2.39 9.61
N ALA A 153 -18.89 2.56 10.30
CA ALA A 153 -17.59 2.08 9.84
C ALA A 153 -17.26 0.67 10.33
N THR A 154 -17.91 0.19 11.38
CA THR A 154 -17.73 -1.14 11.99
C THR A 154 -18.85 -2.11 11.58
#